data_1835811ba18d5d5152eddc66b35718ca
#
_entry.id   1835811ba18d5d5152eddc66b35718ca
#
_cell.length_a   1.000
_cell.length_b   1.000
_cell.length_c   1.000
_cell.angle_alpha   90.00
_cell.angle_beta   90.00
_cell.angle_gamma   90.00
#
_symmetry.space_group_name_H-M   'P 1'
#
loop_
_entity.id
_entity.type
_entity.pdbx_description
1 polymer ?
#
loop_
_entity_poly.entity_id
_entity_poly.type
_entity_poly.pdbx_seq_one_letter_code
_entity_poly.pdbx_strand_id
1 'polypeptide(L)'
;MRLKVWGARGSIPSPGPETNRYGGNTSCLQVTLSDGSTLVLDAGTGIRNLGLMLAGSEPRLHILLTHLHMDHIQGLMFFAPCFRPKSEIVIWGPASPEASLEDRIARYISAPLSPVEVRELPCDVSFREAPASEWEIGPARIQAASVSHRGPTLGYRITDGDQSLAYIPDHEPALGADLSQLEPEWISGYELAIGASLLVHDCQYADDEYLEHVGWGHSGLTDALTFARRVEARRTLLFHHDPLHSDDRLDALCGAAAQRWESLGGDPSCLEMATERREIDLSGAPAPAAARSQPERAPG
;
A
#
# COMPACT_ATOMS: atom_id res chain seq x y z
N MET A 1 4.61 13.65 -8.72
CA MET A 1 4.80 12.30 -8.11
C MET A 1 4.28 11.23 -9.07
N ARG A 2 5.00 10.13 -9.23
CA ARG A 2 4.57 8.98 -10.06
C ARG A 2 4.63 7.70 -9.25
N LEU A 3 3.62 6.84 -9.41
CA LEU A 3 3.55 5.52 -8.81
C LEU A 3 3.75 4.45 -9.88
N LYS A 4 4.50 3.39 -9.56
CA LYS A 4 4.59 2.17 -10.37
C LYS A 4 4.34 0.95 -9.53
N VAL A 5 3.49 0.05 -10.02
CA VAL A 5 3.13 -1.21 -9.36
C VAL A 5 4.12 -2.30 -9.78
N TRP A 6 4.77 -2.94 -8.81
CA TRP A 6 5.68 -4.07 -9.03
C TRP A 6 5.10 -5.39 -8.54
N GLY A 7 4.12 -5.33 -7.64
CA GLY A 7 3.36 -6.46 -7.13
C GLY A 7 2.10 -5.96 -6.44
N ALA A 8 0.98 -6.65 -6.62
CA ALA A 8 -0.34 -6.29 -6.11
C ALA A 8 -1.10 -7.45 -5.47
N ARG A 9 -0.50 -8.66 -5.43
CA ARG A 9 -1.09 -9.82 -4.75
C ARG A 9 -0.93 -9.74 -3.26
N GLY A 10 -1.93 -10.25 -2.55
CA GLY A 10 -1.90 -10.46 -1.11
C GLY A 10 -1.39 -11.85 -0.73
N SER A 11 -1.03 -11.99 0.51
CA SER A 11 -0.74 -13.22 1.27
C SER A 11 0.41 -14.07 0.72
N ILE A 12 0.41 -14.43 -0.56
CA ILE A 12 1.44 -15.29 -1.19
C ILE A 12 1.55 -15.00 -2.68
N PRO A 13 2.76 -15.11 -3.29
CA PRO A 13 2.90 -14.98 -4.73
C PRO A 13 2.11 -16.05 -5.47
N SER A 14 1.40 -15.66 -6.52
CA SER A 14 0.54 -16.52 -7.32
C SER A 14 0.94 -16.48 -8.80
N PRO A 15 2.11 -17.07 -9.18
CA PRO A 15 2.55 -17.11 -10.57
C PRO A 15 1.75 -18.16 -11.35
N GLY A 16 1.39 -17.83 -12.58
CA GLY A 16 0.71 -18.79 -13.46
C GLY A 16 0.00 -18.14 -14.64
N PRO A 17 -0.49 -18.93 -15.59
CA PRO A 17 -1.19 -18.38 -16.76
C PRO A 17 -2.48 -17.64 -16.37
N GLU A 18 -3.10 -18.02 -15.26
CA GLU A 18 -4.36 -17.43 -14.78
C GLU A 18 -4.19 -16.12 -14.01
N THR A 19 -2.95 -15.67 -13.78
CA THR A 19 -2.62 -14.46 -13.03
C THR A 19 -1.71 -13.50 -13.79
N ASN A 20 -1.49 -13.75 -15.09
CA ASN A 20 -0.52 -13.00 -15.89
C ASN A 20 -0.95 -11.57 -16.23
N ARG A 21 -2.25 -11.27 -16.28
CA ARG A 21 -2.77 -9.95 -16.64
C ARG A 21 -2.64 -8.97 -15.49
N TYR A 22 -3.04 -9.37 -14.28
CA TYR A 22 -2.92 -8.54 -13.08
C TYR A 22 -1.57 -8.69 -12.40
N GLY A 23 -0.89 -9.82 -12.61
CA GLY A 23 0.39 -10.15 -12.01
C GLY A 23 0.25 -11.07 -10.79
N GLY A 24 1.33 -11.79 -10.49
CA GLY A 24 1.38 -12.76 -9.41
C GLY A 24 2.36 -12.39 -8.29
N ASN A 25 3.03 -11.23 -8.35
CA ASN A 25 3.94 -10.78 -7.30
C ASN A 25 3.20 -10.10 -6.15
N THR A 26 3.71 -10.28 -4.92
CA THR A 26 3.18 -9.66 -3.72
C THR A 26 3.63 -8.21 -3.57
N SER A 27 3.02 -7.52 -2.63
CA SER A 27 2.99 -6.08 -2.39
C SER A 27 4.34 -5.38 -2.56
N CYS A 28 4.45 -4.57 -3.61
CA CYS A 28 5.59 -3.68 -3.83
C CYS A 28 5.20 -2.55 -4.79
N LEU A 29 5.35 -1.32 -4.33
CA LEU A 29 5.15 -0.11 -5.13
C LEU A 29 6.42 0.74 -5.15
N GLN A 30 6.65 1.40 -6.27
CA GLN A 30 7.70 2.41 -6.42
C GLN A 30 7.05 3.78 -6.54
N VAL A 31 7.48 4.73 -5.73
CA VAL A 31 7.08 6.15 -5.82
C VAL A 31 8.29 6.95 -6.26
N THR A 32 8.15 7.67 -7.36
CA THR A 32 9.15 8.65 -7.82
C THR A 32 8.67 10.03 -7.45
N LEU A 33 9.45 10.72 -6.62
CA LEU A 33 9.18 12.08 -6.14
C LEU A 33 9.50 13.15 -7.18
N SER A 34 9.15 14.39 -6.89
CA SER A 34 9.34 15.53 -7.80
C SER A 34 10.81 15.83 -8.13
N ASP A 35 11.74 15.52 -7.22
CA ASP A 35 13.19 15.66 -7.41
C ASP A 35 13.83 14.44 -8.10
N GLY A 36 13.03 13.40 -8.43
CA GLY A 36 13.50 12.16 -9.04
C GLY A 36 13.94 11.09 -8.04
N SER A 37 13.96 11.38 -6.73
CA SER A 37 14.26 10.37 -5.72
C SER A 37 13.17 9.29 -5.66
N THR A 38 13.54 8.12 -5.16
CA THR A 38 12.67 6.93 -5.17
C THR A 38 12.40 6.46 -3.75
N LEU A 39 11.11 6.26 -3.45
CA LEU A 39 10.63 5.49 -2.31
C LEU A 39 10.09 4.15 -2.78
N VAL A 40 10.20 3.13 -1.95
CA VAL A 40 9.60 1.81 -2.16
C VAL A 40 8.61 1.56 -1.02
N LEU A 41 7.39 1.17 -1.36
CA LEU A 41 6.37 0.80 -0.39
C LEU A 41 6.22 -0.71 -0.42
N ASP A 42 6.52 -1.33 0.69
CA ASP A 42 6.68 -2.76 0.91
C ASP A 42 7.70 -3.46 -0.01
N ALA A 43 8.14 -4.63 0.43
CA ALA A 43 9.21 -5.40 -0.16
C ALA A 43 8.81 -6.86 -0.40
N GLY A 44 7.57 -7.06 -0.87
CA GLY A 44 7.11 -8.36 -1.36
C GLY A 44 7.89 -8.82 -2.60
N THR A 45 7.45 -9.89 -3.23
CA THR A 45 8.22 -10.47 -4.37
C THR A 45 8.38 -9.51 -5.55
N GLY A 46 7.49 -8.52 -5.69
CA GLY A 46 7.58 -7.48 -6.72
C GLY A 46 8.90 -6.68 -6.68
N ILE A 47 9.51 -6.51 -5.49
CA ILE A 47 10.76 -5.74 -5.33
C ILE A 47 11.93 -6.36 -6.12
N ARG A 48 11.92 -7.67 -6.37
CA ARG A 48 12.92 -8.34 -7.20
C ARG A 48 12.98 -7.72 -8.60
N ASN A 49 11.81 -7.46 -9.20
CA ASN A 49 11.74 -6.88 -10.56
C ASN A 49 12.19 -5.41 -10.56
N LEU A 50 11.86 -4.64 -9.53
CA LEU A 50 12.42 -3.31 -9.31
C LEU A 50 13.96 -3.38 -9.20
N GLY A 51 14.50 -4.33 -8.43
CA GLY A 51 15.93 -4.53 -8.28
C GLY A 51 16.63 -4.83 -9.60
N LEU A 52 16.00 -5.61 -10.50
CA LEU A 52 16.52 -5.88 -11.84
C LEU A 52 16.53 -4.61 -12.71
N MET A 53 15.50 -3.77 -12.62
CA MET A 53 15.46 -2.48 -13.33
C MET A 53 16.56 -1.53 -12.85
N LEU A 54 16.88 -1.54 -11.56
CA LEU A 54 17.96 -0.76 -10.98
C LEU A 54 19.34 -1.41 -11.18
N ALA A 55 19.43 -2.52 -11.96
CA ALA A 55 20.68 -3.20 -12.24
C ALA A 55 21.68 -2.24 -12.93
N GLY A 56 22.90 -2.13 -12.38
CA GLY A 56 23.94 -1.21 -12.88
C GLY A 56 23.97 0.15 -12.18
N SER A 57 23.00 0.48 -11.29
CA SER A 57 23.03 1.66 -10.44
C SER A 57 23.39 1.32 -9.00
N GLU A 58 23.81 2.31 -8.23
CA GLU A 58 24.07 2.26 -6.77
C GLU A 58 23.11 3.24 -6.11
N PRO A 59 21.83 2.84 -5.93
CA PRO A 59 20.80 3.77 -5.52
C PRO A 59 20.87 4.11 -4.03
N ARG A 60 20.37 5.31 -3.70
CA ARG A 60 19.88 5.64 -2.37
C ARG A 60 18.37 5.41 -2.34
N LEU A 61 17.92 4.55 -1.46
CA LEU A 61 16.52 4.14 -1.40
C LEU A 61 15.99 4.16 0.03
N HIS A 62 14.73 4.56 0.14
CA HIS A 62 13.95 4.37 1.35
C HIS A 62 12.87 3.32 1.06
N ILE A 63 12.83 2.27 1.88
CA ILE A 63 11.79 1.23 1.86
C ILE A 63 10.91 1.47 3.07
N LEU A 64 9.63 1.71 2.86
CA LEU A 64 8.63 1.90 3.91
C LEU A 64 7.79 0.64 4.00
N LEU A 65 8.03 -0.17 5.04
CA LEU A 65 7.28 -1.40 5.30
C LEU A 65 6.04 -1.07 6.12
N THR A 66 4.88 -1.50 5.63
CA THR A 66 3.64 -1.37 6.38
C THR A 66 3.62 -2.28 7.60
N HIS A 67 4.06 -3.51 7.44
CA HIS A 67 4.20 -4.52 8.48
C HIS A 67 5.14 -5.65 8.03
N LEU A 68 5.29 -6.70 8.84
CA LEU A 68 6.29 -7.74 8.60
C LEU A 68 5.68 -9.11 8.25
N HIS A 69 4.47 -9.16 7.68
CA HIS A 69 4.00 -10.38 7.05
C HIS A 69 4.88 -10.74 5.85
N MET A 70 4.95 -12.03 5.53
CA MET A 70 5.91 -12.54 4.55
C MET A 70 5.73 -11.93 3.16
N ASP A 71 4.52 -11.70 2.74
CA ASP A 71 4.20 -11.10 1.43
C ASP A 71 4.61 -9.63 1.29
N HIS A 72 4.97 -8.97 2.41
CA HIS A 72 5.51 -7.61 2.41
C HIS A 72 7.03 -7.53 2.59
N ILE A 73 7.71 -8.63 2.95
CA ILE A 73 9.16 -8.61 3.22
C ILE A 73 9.95 -9.67 2.46
N GLN A 74 9.31 -10.71 1.91
CA GLN A 74 10.01 -11.88 1.35
C GLN A 74 10.92 -11.56 0.16
N GLY A 75 10.69 -10.46 -0.53
CA GLY A 75 11.50 -10.02 -1.66
C GLY A 75 12.84 -9.38 -1.28
N LEU A 76 13.03 -8.95 -0.02
CA LEU A 76 14.24 -8.26 0.44
C LEU A 76 15.52 -9.07 0.13
N MET A 77 15.48 -10.38 0.34
CA MET A 77 16.63 -11.27 0.06
C MET A 77 17.01 -11.35 -1.43
N PHE A 78 16.12 -10.93 -2.30
CA PHE A 78 16.32 -10.98 -3.76
C PHE A 78 16.36 -9.59 -4.39
N PHE A 79 16.47 -8.56 -3.55
CA PHE A 79 16.58 -7.18 -4.00
C PHE A 79 18.04 -6.86 -4.36
N ALA A 80 18.33 -6.83 -5.65
CA ALA A 80 19.69 -6.69 -6.16
C ALA A 80 20.51 -5.51 -5.57
N PRO A 81 19.95 -4.33 -5.26
CA PRO A 81 20.68 -3.26 -4.59
C PRO A 81 21.25 -3.65 -3.22
N CYS A 82 20.63 -4.57 -2.46
CA CYS A 82 21.17 -5.04 -1.19
C CYS A 82 22.53 -5.73 -1.31
N PHE A 83 22.86 -6.23 -2.49
CA PHE A 83 24.11 -6.94 -2.79
C PHE A 83 25.17 -6.05 -3.50
N ARG A 84 25.04 -4.73 -3.39
CA ARG A 84 25.95 -3.74 -3.99
C ARG A 84 26.56 -2.84 -2.92
N PRO A 85 27.91 -2.83 -2.81
CA PRO A 85 28.61 -2.17 -1.70
C PRO A 85 28.36 -0.66 -1.56
N LYS A 86 27.95 0.02 -2.64
CA LYS A 86 27.69 1.47 -2.60
C LYS A 86 26.22 1.86 -2.62
N SER A 87 25.32 0.88 -2.57
CA SER A 87 23.91 1.18 -2.36
C SER A 87 23.68 1.58 -0.92
N GLU A 88 22.84 2.59 -0.71
CA GLU A 88 22.40 3.05 0.60
C GLU A 88 20.90 2.76 0.73
N ILE A 89 20.51 1.94 1.70
CA ILE A 89 19.13 1.51 1.86
C ILE A 89 18.68 1.79 3.30
N VAL A 90 17.64 2.61 3.44
CA VAL A 90 17.01 2.87 4.73
C VAL A 90 15.67 2.16 4.77
N ILE A 91 15.51 1.18 5.65
CA ILE A 91 14.28 0.43 5.84
C ILE A 91 13.53 1.01 7.04
N TRP A 92 12.32 1.50 6.77
CA TRP A 92 11.39 1.99 7.79
C TRP A 92 10.31 0.95 8.05
N GLY A 93 9.81 0.86 9.27
CA GLY A 93 8.72 -0.05 9.60
C GLY A 93 8.09 0.23 10.95
N PRO A 94 7.06 -0.53 11.35
CA PRO A 94 6.36 -0.31 12.60
C PRO A 94 7.28 -0.54 13.81
N ALA A 95 7.13 0.31 14.83
CA ALA A 95 7.74 0.09 16.13
C ALA A 95 7.17 -1.17 16.80
N SER A 96 7.97 -1.78 17.68
CA SER A 96 7.51 -2.88 18.52
C SER A 96 8.22 -2.84 19.88
N PRO A 97 7.50 -3.08 20.96
CA PRO A 97 8.12 -3.17 22.30
C PRO A 97 8.96 -4.43 22.48
N GLU A 98 8.83 -5.44 21.61
CA GLU A 98 9.47 -6.75 21.79
C GLU A 98 10.91 -6.80 21.25
N ALA A 99 11.15 -6.15 20.11
CA ALA A 99 12.47 -6.17 19.45
C ALA A 99 12.57 -5.04 18.41
N SER A 100 13.80 -4.62 18.12
CA SER A 100 14.08 -3.64 17.07
C SER A 100 13.57 -4.10 15.69
N LEU A 101 13.36 -3.17 14.77
CA LEU A 101 12.97 -3.53 13.39
C LEU A 101 14.03 -4.42 12.74
N GLU A 102 15.33 -4.14 12.98
CA GLU A 102 16.43 -4.94 12.48
C GLU A 102 16.36 -6.39 12.99
N ASP A 103 16.20 -6.59 14.31
CA ASP A 103 16.12 -7.94 14.89
C ASP A 103 14.93 -8.73 14.35
N ARG A 104 13.80 -8.07 14.13
CA ARG A 104 12.60 -8.72 13.58
C ARG A 104 12.80 -9.15 12.12
N ILE A 105 13.42 -8.31 11.30
CA ILE A 105 13.75 -8.64 9.90
C ILE A 105 14.86 -9.70 9.85
N ALA A 106 15.84 -9.63 10.74
CA ALA A 106 16.90 -10.61 10.83
C ALA A 106 16.40 -12.04 11.14
N ARG A 107 15.24 -12.22 11.78
CA ARG A 107 14.62 -13.56 11.93
C ARG A 107 14.32 -14.20 10.58
N TYR A 108 13.95 -13.41 9.60
CA TYR A 108 13.70 -13.87 8.23
C TYR A 108 15.00 -13.99 7.42
N ILE A 109 15.90 -12.99 7.53
CA ILE A 109 17.18 -12.97 6.81
C ILE A 109 18.26 -13.57 7.71
N SER A 110 18.15 -14.86 7.99
CA SER A 110 19.10 -15.65 8.78
C SER A 110 18.91 -17.15 8.55
N ALA A 111 19.93 -17.95 8.88
CA ALA A 111 19.82 -19.40 8.83
C ALA A 111 18.73 -19.94 9.77
N PRO A 112 17.96 -20.95 9.39
CA PRO A 112 18.05 -21.73 8.14
C PRO A 112 17.22 -21.14 6.97
N LEU A 113 16.55 -19.99 7.14
CA LEU A 113 15.62 -19.41 6.18
C LEU A 113 16.36 -18.68 5.04
N SER A 114 17.52 -18.14 5.34
CA SER A 114 18.36 -17.38 4.41
C SER A 114 19.79 -17.92 4.41
N PRO A 115 20.47 -17.95 3.24
CA PRO A 115 21.89 -18.31 3.14
C PRO A 115 22.82 -17.18 3.59
N VAL A 116 22.30 -15.95 3.78
CA VAL A 116 23.02 -14.77 4.26
C VAL A 116 22.30 -14.17 5.46
N GLU A 117 23.04 -13.46 6.29
CA GLU A 117 22.49 -12.67 7.38
C GLU A 117 22.45 -11.19 7.01
N VAL A 118 21.63 -10.39 7.72
CA VAL A 118 21.53 -8.93 7.49
C VAL A 118 22.91 -8.28 7.54
N ARG A 119 23.74 -8.64 8.53
CA ARG A 119 25.11 -8.11 8.70
C ARG A 119 26.09 -8.48 7.58
N GLU A 120 25.74 -9.44 6.72
CA GLU A 120 26.57 -9.90 5.60
C GLU A 120 26.18 -9.21 4.30
N LEU A 121 25.12 -8.40 4.30
CA LEU A 121 24.74 -7.60 3.14
C LEU A 121 25.82 -6.57 2.86
N PRO A 122 26.36 -6.49 1.64
CA PRO A 122 27.46 -5.58 1.33
C PRO A 122 27.05 -4.11 1.20
N CYS A 123 25.74 -3.81 1.08
CA CYS A 123 25.24 -2.44 1.00
C CYS A 123 25.27 -1.76 2.39
N ASP A 124 25.17 -0.43 2.40
CA ASP A 124 24.90 0.33 3.61
C ASP A 124 23.39 0.27 3.90
N VAL A 125 23.01 -0.65 4.80
CA VAL A 125 21.61 -0.81 5.21
C VAL A 125 21.42 -0.30 6.64
N SER A 126 20.36 0.49 6.83
CA SER A 126 19.95 0.95 8.16
C SER A 126 18.45 0.74 8.37
N PHE A 127 18.08 0.45 9.62
CA PHE A 127 16.70 0.18 10.03
C PHE A 127 16.21 1.29 10.93
N ARG A 128 15.00 1.77 10.69
CA ARG A 128 14.37 2.85 11.46
C ARG A 128 12.91 2.51 11.74
N GLU A 129 12.50 2.69 12.96
CA GLU A 129 11.08 2.65 13.29
C GLU A 129 10.43 3.96 12.82
N ALA A 130 9.25 3.84 12.19
CA ALA A 130 8.51 5.00 11.73
C ALA A 130 8.09 5.84 12.94
N PRO A 131 8.42 7.14 12.99
CA PRO A 131 8.07 7.98 14.12
C PRO A 131 6.56 8.23 14.18
N ALA A 132 6.06 8.54 15.37
CA ALA A 132 4.66 8.93 15.56
C ALA A 132 4.34 10.34 14.98
N SER A 133 5.37 11.13 14.68
CA SER A 133 5.27 12.44 14.04
C SER A 133 5.61 12.34 12.56
N GLU A 134 5.22 13.35 11.79
CA GLU A 134 5.67 13.49 10.41
C GLU A 134 7.19 13.62 10.30
N TRP A 135 7.76 13.11 9.20
CA TRP A 135 9.17 13.30 8.84
C TRP A 135 9.32 13.53 7.34
N GLU A 136 10.50 13.91 6.92
CA GLU A 136 10.79 14.22 5.52
C GLU A 136 11.75 13.20 4.92
N ILE A 137 11.50 12.86 3.64
CA ILE A 137 12.41 12.12 2.77
C ILE A 137 12.47 12.89 1.43
N GLY A 138 13.62 13.52 1.16
CA GLY A 138 13.73 14.44 0.02
C GLY A 138 12.69 15.56 0.09
N PRO A 139 11.93 15.82 -0.97
CA PRO A 139 10.87 16.83 -0.97
C PRO A 139 9.57 16.35 -0.32
N ALA A 140 9.45 15.06 -0.01
CA ALA A 140 8.22 14.48 0.48
C ALA A 140 8.11 14.54 2.00
N ARG A 141 6.93 14.94 2.48
CA ARG A 141 6.49 14.76 3.86
C ARG A 141 5.79 13.42 4.00
N ILE A 142 6.23 12.64 4.98
CA ILE A 142 5.73 11.30 5.25
C ILE A 142 4.98 11.32 6.58
N GLN A 143 3.80 10.71 6.60
CA GLN A 143 3.03 10.42 7.80
C GLN A 143 2.82 8.92 7.87
N ALA A 144 2.89 8.33 9.07
CA ALA A 144 2.53 6.96 9.33
C ALA A 144 1.52 6.91 10.49
N ALA A 145 0.55 6.03 10.38
CA ALA A 145 -0.41 5.77 11.46
C ALA A 145 -0.75 4.29 11.50
N SER A 146 -1.04 3.79 12.70
CA SER A 146 -1.53 2.42 12.87
C SER A 146 -2.89 2.27 12.20
N VAL A 147 -3.06 1.15 11.50
CA VAL A 147 -4.32 0.77 10.85
C VAL A 147 -4.80 -0.59 11.34
N SER A 148 -6.11 -0.84 11.17
CA SER A 148 -6.74 -2.09 11.62
C SER A 148 -6.34 -3.26 10.73
N HIS A 149 -5.39 -4.05 11.23
CA HIS A 149 -4.91 -5.30 10.66
C HIS A 149 -4.28 -6.14 11.78
N ARG A 150 -3.89 -7.39 11.50
CA ARG A 150 -3.26 -8.27 12.50
C ARG A 150 -1.81 -7.91 12.74
N GLY A 151 -1.44 -7.65 14.00
CA GLY A 151 -0.10 -7.21 14.40
C GLY A 151 0.14 -5.71 14.21
N PRO A 152 1.36 -5.23 14.52
CA PRO A 152 1.74 -3.84 14.32
C PRO A 152 1.77 -3.49 12.82
N THR A 153 0.76 -2.78 12.35
CA THR A 153 0.59 -2.42 10.93
C THR A 153 0.41 -0.92 10.77
N LEU A 154 1.10 -0.35 9.81
CA LEU A 154 1.07 1.05 9.44
C LEU A 154 0.42 1.25 8.07
N GLY A 155 -0.36 2.30 7.94
CA GLY A 155 -0.58 2.97 6.67
C GLY A 155 0.38 4.14 6.53
N TYR A 156 0.62 4.58 5.31
CA TYR A 156 1.47 5.74 4.99
C TYR A 156 0.73 6.77 4.16
N ARG A 157 0.95 8.06 4.49
CA ARG A 157 0.64 9.17 3.60
C ARG A 157 1.94 9.84 3.16
N ILE A 158 2.11 10.01 1.85
CA ILE A 158 3.26 10.64 1.22
C ILE A 158 2.75 11.89 0.51
N THR A 159 3.23 13.06 0.91
CA THR A 159 2.85 14.35 0.31
C THR A 159 4.06 15.01 -0.32
N ASP A 160 3.98 15.31 -1.61
CA ASP A 160 5.03 15.97 -2.40
C ASP A 160 4.39 17.11 -3.21
N GLY A 161 4.59 18.35 -2.75
CA GLY A 161 3.88 19.51 -3.25
C GLY A 161 2.37 19.43 -2.95
N ASP A 162 1.57 19.54 -4.00
CA ASP A 162 0.09 19.45 -3.96
C ASP A 162 -0.46 18.01 -4.15
N GLN A 163 0.43 17.04 -4.33
CA GLN A 163 0.09 15.65 -4.57
C GLN A 163 0.23 14.83 -3.30
N SER A 164 -0.72 13.95 -3.06
CA SER A 164 -0.68 13.04 -1.92
C SER A 164 -1.09 11.62 -2.29
N LEU A 165 -0.32 10.65 -1.81
CA LEU A 165 -0.58 9.22 -1.90
C LEU A 165 -0.89 8.69 -0.50
N ALA A 166 -2.03 8.04 -0.31
CA ALA A 166 -2.30 7.21 0.86
C ALA A 166 -2.12 5.73 0.47
N TYR A 167 -1.31 5.00 1.22
CA TYR A 167 -1.01 3.59 1.01
C TYR A 167 -1.43 2.79 2.24
N ILE A 168 -2.50 2.03 2.12
CA ILE A 168 -3.08 1.20 3.18
C ILE A 168 -3.44 -0.16 2.55
N PRO A 169 -2.43 -1.01 2.28
CA PRO A 169 -2.62 -2.24 1.49
C PRO A 169 -3.31 -3.36 2.24
N ASP A 170 -3.20 -3.41 3.56
CA ASP A 170 -3.77 -4.42 4.45
C ASP A 170 -4.61 -3.71 5.50
N HIS A 171 -5.94 -3.83 5.37
CA HIS A 171 -6.82 -2.98 6.14
C HIS A 171 -8.26 -3.50 6.22
N GLU A 172 -8.78 -3.57 7.42
CA GLU A 172 -10.18 -3.81 7.70
C GLU A 172 -10.76 -2.62 8.50
N PRO A 173 -11.24 -1.56 7.82
CA PRO A 173 -11.44 -0.23 8.41
C PRO A 173 -12.49 -0.19 9.54
N ALA A 174 -13.44 -1.12 9.55
CA ALA A 174 -14.57 -1.12 10.48
C ALA A 174 -14.80 -2.46 11.18
N LEU A 175 -13.94 -3.47 10.96
CA LEU A 175 -14.06 -4.82 11.56
C LEU A 175 -15.48 -5.41 11.40
N GLY A 176 -16.05 -5.32 10.19
CA GLY A 176 -17.37 -5.83 9.86
C GLY A 176 -18.55 -4.93 10.26
N ALA A 177 -18.31 -3.76 10.86
CA ALA A 177 -19.37 -2.77 11.08
C ALA A 177 -19.71 -2.00 9.80
N ASP A 178 -20.92 -1.45 9.71
CA ASP A 178 -21.34 -0.62 8.57
C ASP A 178 -20.58 0.71 8.55
N LEU A 179 -19.60 0.81 7.66
CA LEU A 179 -18.79 2.00 7.45
C LEU A 179 -19.60 3.27 7.15
N SER A 180 -20.78 3.14 6.56
CA SER A 180 -21.63 4.28 6.22
C SER A 180 -22.23 4.96 7.44
N GLN A 181 -22.29 4.27 8.58
CA GLN A 181 -22.91 4.72 9.83
C GLN A 181 -21.88 5.18 10.89
N LEU A 182 -20.58 4.93 10.65
CA LEU A 182 -19.55 5.30 11.61
C LEU A 182 -19.15 6.77 11.48
N GLU A 183 -18.84 7.41 12.60
CA GLU A 183 -18.18 8.72 12.58
C GLU A 183 -16.70 8.55 12.16
N PRO A 184 -16.08 9.59 11.55
CA PRO A 184 -14.71 9.50 11.02
C PRO A 184 -13.67 8.97 12.01
N GLU A 185 -13.76 9.37 13.28
CA GLU A 185 -12.83 8.96 14.35
C GLU A 185 -12.89 7.47 14.70
N TRP A 186 -13.95 6.75 14.29
CA TRP A 186 -14.10 5.31 14.47
C TRP A 186 -13.69 4.50 13.25
N ILE A 187 -13.31 5.16 12.16
CA ILE A 187 -12.86 4.51 10.94
C ILE A 187 -11.34 4.47 10.94
N SER A 188 -10.78 3.27 11.05
CA SER A 188 -9.33 3.09 10.95
C SER A 188 -8.79 3.70 9.65
N GLY A 189 -7.62 4.36 9.71
CA GLY A 189 -6.94 4.93 8.54
C GLY A 189 -7.59 6.18 7.93
N TYR A 190 -8.72 6.68 8.47
CA TYR A 190 -9.46 7.82 7.90
C TYR A 190 -8.59 9.08 7.76
N GLU A 191 -7.96 9.51 8.84
CA GLU A 191 -7.12 10.73 8.86
C GLU A 191 -5.93 10.65 7.90
N LEU A 192 -5.42 9.43 7.68
CA LEU A 192 -4.31 9.20 6.77
C LEU A 192 -4.74 9.33 5.31
N ALA A 193 -5.95 8.91 4.99
CA ALA A 193 -6.45 8.79 3.62
C ALA A 193 -7.26 10.00 3.14
N ILE A 194 -7.79 10.84 4.06
CA ILE A 194 -8.71 11.93 3.70
C ILE A 194 -8.12 12.85 2.62
N GLY A 195 -8.90 13.06 1.55
CA GLY A 195 -8.57 13.95 0.43
C GLY A 195 -7.33 13.55 -0.36
N ALA A 196 -6.85 12.29 -0.26
CA ALA A 196 -5.68 11.84 -1.00
C ALA A 196 -5.86 11.98 -2.53
N SER A 197 -4.79 12.39 -3.22
CA SER A 197 -4.80 12.43 -4.70
C SER A 197 -4.91 11.03 -5.29
N LEU A 198 -4.31 10.05 -4.62
CA LEU A 198 -4.47 8.62 -4.89
C LEU A 198 -4.52 7.86 -3.56
N LEU A 199 -5.54 7.03 -3.41
CA LEU A 199 -5.63 6.03 -2.36
C LEU A 199 -5.30 4.67 -2.97
N VAL A 200 -4.30 3.98 -2.43
CA VAL A 200 -4.05 2.55 -2.67
C VAL A 200 -4.57 1.80 -1.45
N HIS A 201 -5.57 0.97 -1.64
CA HIS A 201 -6.32 0.37 -0.55
C HIS A 201 -6.58 -1.12 -0.75
N ASP A 202 -6.59 -1.84 0.36
CA ASP A 202 -6.99 -3.24 0.45
C ASP A 202 -8.36 -3.48 -0.22
N CYS A 203 -8.41 -4.52 -1.03
CA CYS A 203 -9.63 -5.08 -1.59
C CYS A 203 -9.41 -6.57 -1.86
N GLN A 204 -9.03 -7.31 -0.82
CA GLN A 204 -8.68 -8.71 -0.98
C GLN A 204 -9.87 -9.55 -1.35
N TYR A 205 -11.02 -9.34 -0.71
CA TYR A 205 -12.17 -10.22 -0.82
C TYR A 205 -13.28 -9.66 -1.69
N ALA A 206 -14.01 -10.54 -2.36
CA ALA A 206 -15.36 -10.23 -2.82
C ALA A 206 -16.31 -10.18 -1.61
N ASP A 207 -17.49 -9.53 -1.76
CA ASP A 207 -18.42 -9.35 -0.63
C ASP A 207 -18.95 -10.65 -0.05
N ASP A 208 -19.13 -11.68 -0.88
CA ASP A 208 -19.55 -13.02 -0.47
C ASP A 208 -18.46 -13.78 0.31
N GLU A 209 -17.19 -13.52 -0.02
CA GLU A 209 -16.04 -14.11 0.65
C GLU A 209 -15.75 -13.39 1.99
N TYR A 210 -15.93 -12.07 2.06
CA TYR A 210 -15.61 -11.26 3.22
C TYR A 210 -16.35 -11.68 4.48
N LEU A 211 -17.60 -12.13 4.36
CA LEU A 211 -18.43 -12.51 5.52
C LEU A 211 -17.78 -13.63 6.37
N GLU A 212 -17.03 -14.53 5.74
CA GLU A 212 -16.31 -15.61 6.42
C GLU A 212 -14.94 -15.17 6.94
N HIS A 213 -14.48 -13.95 6.56
CA HIS A 213 -13.15 -13.43 6.86
C HIS A 213 -13.16 -12.16 7.72
N VAL A 214 -14.31 -11.78 8.30
CA VAL A 214 -14.38 -10.66 9.25
C VAL A 214 -13.40 -10.87 10.41
N GLY A 215 -12.57 -9.85 10.70
CA GLY A 215 -11.51 -9.92 11.71
C GLY A 215 -10.20 -10.53 11.22
N TRP A 216 -10.08 -10.82 9.92
CA TRP A 216 -8.82 -11.25 9.30
C TRP A 216 -7.89 -10.08 8.96
N GLY A 217 -8.44 -8.86 8.95
CA GLY A 217 -7.68 -7.64 8.75
C GLY A 217 -7.63 -7.17 7.30
N HIS A 218 -8.58 -7.61 6.46
CA HIS A 218 -8.70 -7.24 5.06
C HIS A 218 -10.11 -6.79 4.70
N SER A 219 -10.23 -6.04 3.61
CA SER A 219 -11.50 -5.47 3.15
C SER A 219 -12.20 -6.33 2.11
N GLY A 220 -13.52 -6.38 2.20
CA GLY A 220 -14.40 -6.73 1.08
C GLY A 220 -14.54 -5.56 0.09
N LEU A 221 -15.05 -5.86 -1.10
CA LEU A 221 -15.23 -4.88 -2.16
C LEU A 221 -16.09 -3.69 -1.72
N THR A 222 -17.23 -3.94 -1.07
CA THR A 222 -18.13 -2.88 -0.61
C THR A 222 -17.46 -1.98 0.44
N ASP A 223 -16.71 -2.56 1.39
CA ASP A 223 -16.02 -1.78 2.42
C ASP A 223 -14.90 -0.93 1.83
N ALA A 224 -14.10 -1.49 0.91
CA ALA A 224 -13.05 -0.76 0.21
C ALA A 224 -13.59 0.48 -0.54
N LEU A 225 -14.71 0.31 -1.28
CA LEU A 225 -15.34 1.40 -2.02
C LEU A 225 -16.00 2.43 -1.09
N THR A 226 -16.66 1.96 -0.02
CA THR A 226 -17.27 2.85 0.97
C THR A 226 -16.20 3.67 1.70
N PHE A 227 -15.10 3.05 2.09
CA PHE A 227 -13.96 3.75 2.68
C PHE A 227 -13.42 4.82 1.75
N ALA A 228 -13.15 4.48 0.48
CA ALA A 228 -12.64 5.42 -0.51
C ALA A 228 -13.56 6.63 -0.71
N ARG A 229 -14.89 6.42 -0.66
CA ARG A 229 -15.89 7.51 -0.71
C ARG A 229 -15.88 8.36 0.55
N ARG A 230 -15.81 7.70 1.71
CA ARG A 230 -15.83 8.38 3.02
C ARG A 230 -14.61 9.29 3.22
N VAL A 231 -13.43 8.88 2.72
CA VAL A 231 -12.20 9.67 2.79
C VAL A 231 -12.04 10.65 1.61
N GLU A 232 -13.03 10.73 0.73
CA GLU A 232 -13.01 11.66 -0.43
C GLU A 232 -11.73 11.52 -1.28
N ALA A 233 -11.23 10.30 -1.47
CA ALA A 233 -10.08 10.04 -2.33
C ALA A 233 -10.42 10.44 -3.79
N ARG A 234 -9.51 11.18 -4.43
CA ARG A 234 -9.72 11.65 -5.81
C ARG A 234 -9.63 10.52 -6.82
N ARG A 235 -8.71 9.57 -6.58
CA ARG A 235 -8.55 8.33 -7.32
C ARG A 235 -8.32 7.21 -6.33
N THR A 236 -8.77 6.00 -6.69
CA THR A 236 -8.60 4.80 -5.86
C THR A 236 -8.02 3.67 -6.70
N LEU A 237 -6.98 3.03 -6.18
CA LEU A 237 -6.37 1.83 -6.71
C LEU A 237 -6.67 0.68 -5.74
N LEU A 238 -7.56 -0.24 -6.12
CA LEU A 238 -7.87 -1.44 -5.37
C LEU A 238 -6.69 -2.40 -5.46
N PHE A 239 -6.21 -2.85 -4.31
CA PHE A 239 -4.92 -3.52 -4.15
C PHE A 239 -5.06 -4.80 -3.33
N HIS A 240 -3.97 -5.55 -3.17
CA HIS A 240 -3.87 -6.74 -2.31
C HIS A 240 -4.83 -7.87 -2.73
N HIS A 241 -4.82 -8.21 -4.03
CA HIS A 241 -5.72 -9.20 -4.59
C HIS A 241 -5.52 -10.59 -3.96
N ASP A 242 -6.63 -11.27 -3.64
CA ASP A 242 -6.59 -12.62 -3.10
C ASP A 242 -5.78 -13.56 -4.01
N PRO A 243 -4.88 -14.40 -3.46
CA PRO A 243 -4.07 -15.33 -4.24
C PRO A 243 -4.88 -16.35 -5.04
N LEU A 244 -6.13 -16.62 -4.66
CA LEU A 244 -7.01 -17.54 -5.37
C LEU A 244 -7.82 -16.88 -6.49
N HIS A 245 -7.79 -15.54 -6.60
CA HIS A 245 -8.48 -14.85 -7.67
C HIS A 245 -7.70 -14.94 -8.98
N SER A 246 -8.28 -15.61 -9.97
CA SER A 246 -7.79 -15.59 -11.34
C SER A 246 -7.98 -14.19 -11.97
N ASP A 247 -7.30 -13.94 -13.08
CA ASP A 247 -7.48 -12.73 -13.90
C ASP A 247 -8.94 -12.52 -14.29
N ASP A 248 -9.67 -13.60 -14.63
CA ASP A 248 -11.09 -13.52 -14.99
C ASP A 248 -11.97 -13.18 -13.76
N ARG A 249 -11.61 -13.67 -12.58
CA ARG A 249 -12.29 -13.28 -11.33
C ARG A 249 -12.06 -11.81 -11.04
N LEU A 250 -10.83 -11.31 -11.21
CA LEU A 250 -10.52 -9.89 -11.03
C LEU A 250 -11.22 -8.98 -12.05
N ASP A 251 -11.37 -9.41 -13.32
CA ASP A 251 -12.17 -8.69 -14.30
C ASP A 251 -13.64 -8.57 -13.86
N ALA A 252 -14.20 -9.66 -13.35
CA ALA A 252 -15.58 -9.65 -12.83
C ALA A 252 -15.72 -8.70 -11.63
N LEU A 253 -14.76 -8.73 -10.70
CA LEU A 253 -14.72 -7.81 -9.56
C LEU A 253 -14.54 -6.36 -10.00
N CYS A 254 -13.70 -6.09 -11.00
CA CYS A 254 -13.53 -4.75 -11.59
C CYS A 254 -14.86 -4.21 -12.14
N GLY A 255 -15.61 -5.05 -12.85
CA GLY A 255 -16.95 -4.69 -13.35
C GLY A 255 -17.95 -4.40 -12.22
N ALA A 256 -17.96 -5.24 -11.17
CA ALA A 256 -18.81 -5.03 -10.00
C ALA A 256 -18.40 -3.76 -9.23
N ALA A 257 -17.09 -3.52 -9.09
CA ALA A 257 -16.55 -2.31 -8.47
C ALA A 257 -17.00 -1.04 -9.20
N ALA A 258 -16.91 -1.01 -10.53
CA ALA A 258 -17.33 0.14 -11.33
C ALA A 258 -18.82 0.46 -11.16
N GLN A 259 -19.68 -0.57 -11.22
CA GLN A 259 -21.13 -0.42 -11.02
C GLN A 259 -21.46 0.09 -9.60
N ARG A 260 -20.80 -0.49 -8.59
CA ARG A 260 -21.00 -0.07 -7.20
C ARG A 260 -20.51 1.35 -6.99
N TRP A 261 -19.34 1.70 -7.54
CA TRP A 261 -18.77 3.05 -7.46
C TRP A 261 -19.69 4.12 -8.04
N GLU A 262 -20.26 3.85 -9.23
CA GLU A 262 -21.29 4.73 -9.83
C GLU A 262 -22.52 4.88 -8.94
N SER A 263 -23.01 3.79 -8.33
CA SER A 263 -24.15 3.83 -7.40
C SER A 263 -23.88 4.68 -6.16
N LEU A 264 -22.61 4.80 -5.76
CA LEU A 264 -22.14 5.66 -4.68
C LEU A 264 -21.86 7.10 -5.15
N GLY A 265 -22.17 7.43 -6.42
CA GLY A 265 -21.91 8.74 -7.01
C GLY A 265 -20.45 9.00 -7.37
N GLY A 266 -19.65 7.95 -7.53
CA GLY A 266 -18.25 8.03 -7.99
C GLY A 266 -18.14 8.02 -9.52
N ASP A 267 -17.06 8.61 -10.03
CA ASP A 267 -16.69 8.51 -11.43
C ASP A 267 -15.85 7.24 -11.65
N PRO A 268 -16.28 6.26 -12.46
CA PRO A 268 -15.52 5.03 -12.71
C PRO A 268 -14.10 5.26 -13.24
N SER A 269 -13.84 6.37 -13.93
CA SER A 269 -12.50 6.71 -14.41
C SER A 269 -11.50 6.99 -13.27
N CYS A 270 -12.00 7.20 -12.06
CA CYS A 270 -11.21 7.43 -10.85
C CYS A 270 -10.96 6.15 -10.02
N LEU A 271 -11.43 4.99 -10.51
CA LEU A 271 -11.29 3.69 -9.83
C LEU A 271 -10.55 2.71 -10.74
N GLU A 272 -9.49 2.08 -10.24
CA GLU A 272 -8.71 1.07 -10.96
C GLU A 272 -8.44 -0.13 -10.05
N MET A 273 -8.34 -1.34 -10.65
CA MET A 273 -7.73 -2.52 -10.01
C MET A 273 -6.23 -2.48 -10.26
N ALA A 274 -5.42 -2.73 -9.23
CA ALA A 274 -3.98 -2.71 -9.36
C ALA A 274 -3.49 -3.83 -10.31
N THR A 275 -2.59 -3.46 -11.21
CA THR A 275 -2.00 -4.37 -12.18
C THR A 275 -0.48 -4.18 -12.18
N GLU A 276 0.29 -5.23 -12.17
CA GLU A 276 1.75 -5.14 -12.26
C GLU A 276 2.19 -4.32 -13.49
N ARG A 277 3.25 -3.54 -13.32
CA ARG A 277 3.83 -2.61 -14.30
C ARG A 277 2.96 -1.39 -14.63
N ARG A 278 1.76 -1.26 -14.04
CA ARG A 278 0.96 -0.05 -14.18
C ARG A 278 1.72 1.15 -13.62
N GLU A 279 1.77 2.22 -14.39
CA GLU A 279 2.30 3.52 -13.96
C GLU A 279 1.17 4.53 -13.86
N ILE A 280 1.15 5.29 -12.77
CA ILE A 280 0.13 6.29 -12.47
C ILE A 280 0.83 7.62 -12.20
N ASP A 281 0.55 8.62 -13.00
CA ASP A 281 0.97 9.99 -12.73
C ASP A 281 -0.09 10.69 -11.87
N LEU A 282 0.35 11.23 -10.73
CA LEU A 282 -0.51 11.94 -9.81
C LEU A 282 -0.71 13.42 -10.19
N SER A 283 0.12 13.97 -11.09
CA SER A 283 0.02 15.38 -11.52
C SER A 283 -1.28 15.71 -12.27
N GLY A 284 -1.93 14.69 -12.84
CA GLY A 284 -3.21 14.82 -13.56
C GLY A 284 -4.45 14.50 -12.74
N ALA A 285 -4.33 14.34 -11.42
CA ALA A 285 -5.50 14.03 -10.58
C ALA A 285 -6.52 15.19 -10.61
N PRO A 286 -7.83 14.94 -10.85
CA PRO A 286 -8.83 15.99 -10.87
C PRO A 286 -8.87 16.74 -9.52
N ALA A 287 -9.17 18.04 -9.56
CA ALA A 287 -9.34 18.84 -8.34
C ALA A 287 -10.47 18.23 -7.46
N PRO A 288 -10.40 18.35 -6.11
CA PRO A 288 -11.48 17.89 -5.25
C PRO A 288 -12.78 18.58 -5.67
N ALA A 289 -13.87 17.80 -5.73
CA ALA A 289 -15.20 18.41 -5.86
C ALA A 289 -15.35 19.36 -4.67
N ALA A 290 -15.59 20.65 -4.96
CA ALA A 290 -15.76 21.66 -3.90
C ALA A 290 -16.78 21.14 -2.88
N ALA A 291 -16.39 21.11 -1.61
CA ALA A 291 -17.26 20.73 -0.52
C ALA A 291 -18.56 21.55 -0.66
N ARG A 292 -19.69 20.90 -0.89
CA ARG A 292 -20.99 21.56 -0.88
C ARG A 292 -21.17 22.11 0.52
N SER A 293 -21.08 23.44 0.66
CA SER A 293 -21.41 24.15 1.89
C SER A 293 -22.74 23.63 2.40
N GLN A 294 -22.75 23.07 3.61
CA GLN A 294 -24.00 22.75 4.30
C GLN A 294 -24.82 24.04 4.42
N PRO A 295 -26.12 24.02 4.13
CA PRO A 295 -26.95 25.19 4.36
C PRO A 295 -26.96 25.50 5.88
N GLU A 296 -26.58 26.73 6.23
CA GLU A 296 -26.69 27.25 7.61
C GLU A 296 -28.06 26.92 8.16
N ARG A 297 -28.11 26.23 9.30
CA ARG A 297 -29.34 26.08 10.05
C ARG A 297 -29.73 27.46 10.57
N ALA A 298 -30.84 27.98 10.10
CA ALA A 298 -31.44 29.21 10.64
C ALA A 298 -31.69 29.02 12.16
N PRO A 299 -31.42 30.05 12.99
CA PRO A 299 -31.72 29.99 14.40
C PRO A 299 -33.22 30.06 14.57
N GLY A 300 -33.78 29.08 15.30
CA GLY A 300 -35.17 29.06 15.77
C GLY A 300 -35.27 29.63 17.19
#